data_ec2b188a6ed5fee314c20d2d1766f7c1
#
_entry.id   ec2b188a6ed5fee314c20d2d1766f7c1
#
_cell.length_a   1.000
_cell.length_b   1.000
_cell.length_c   1.000
_cell.angle_alpha   90.00
_cell.angle_beta   90.00
_cell.angle_gamma   90.00
#
_symmetry.space_group_name_H-M   'P 1'
#
loop_
_entity.id
_entity.type
_entity.pdbx_description
1 polymer ?
#
loop_
_entity_poly.entity_id
_entity_poly.type
_entity_poly.pdbx_seq_one_letter_code
_entity_poly.pdbx_strand_id
1 'polypeptide(L)'
;FDFTAMVDDLYVQGSPDYSIEFREEKEEVWTGLHREISQFTKLKGLAYLDDGQVQLSCGDMGALYTGGYNWKDYKATFSITPITGKNHYVNVRVQGAIRSYGAGLLPGGKAAILKNENGFRILKETDFPWEENREYEIEVTVCGNKIPAVFNGETKLRAEDEEHPYEKGGIGLSVESGSHISCRRIVISRK
;
A
#
# COMPACT_ATOMS: atom_id res chain seq x y z
N PHE A 1 -16.70 30.67 22.51
CA PHE A 1 -15.70 31.30 21.61
C PHE A 1 -15.60 30.41 20.39
N ASP A 2 -16.09 30.92 19.26
CA ASP A 2 -15.96 30.22 17.99
C ASP A 2 -14.62 30.66 17.34
N PHE A 3 -13.71 29.71 17.13
CA PHE A 3 -12.52 29.94 16.36
C PHE A 3 -12.74 29.47 14.93
N THR A 4 -12.67 30.39 13.98
CA THR A 4 -12.57 30.05 12.57
C THR A 4 -11.12 30.28 12.17
N ALA A 5 -10.38 29.19 11.90
CA ALA A 5 -9.06 29.29 11.29
C ALA A 5 -9.23 29.22 9.77
N MET A 6 -8.88 30.30 9.10
CA MET A 6 -8.70 30.26 7.64
C MET A 6 -7.22 29.97 7.36
N VAL A 7 -6.95 28.88 6.67
CA VAL A 7 -5.60 28.55 6.16
C VAL A 7 -5.62 28.87 4.67
N ASP A 8 -4.92 29.94 4.33
CA ASP A 8 -4.70 30.34 2.96
C ASP A 8 -3.34 29.78 2.53
N ASP A 9 -3.29 29.00 1.47
CA ASP A 9 -2.08 28.38 0.91
C ASP A 9 -1.22 27.55 1.87
N LEU A 10 -1.71 26.37 2.28
CA LEU A 10 -0.85 25.36 2.90
C LEU A 10 0.05 24.71 1.84
N TYR A 11 1.28 25.17 1.71
CA TYR A 11 2.28 24.52 0.87
C TYR A 11 3.11 23.53 1.69
N VAL A 12 2.83 22.23 1.52
CA VAL A 12 3.62 21.16 2.15
C VAL A 12 4.60 20.62 1.11
N GLN A 13 5.88 21.00 1.25
CA GLN A 13 6.97 20.44 0.46
C GLN A 13 7.65 19.35 1.28
N GLY A 14 7.32 18.09 1.01
CA GLY A 14 7.94 16.90 1.60
C GLY A 14 8.44 15.96 0.52
N SER A 15 9.65 15.43 0.71
CA SER A 15 10.13 14.30 -0.07
C SER A 15 9.76 13.02 0.68
N PRO A 16 9.28 11.98 0.00
CA PRO A 16 9.09 10.68 0.63
C PRO A 16 10.46 10.02 0.84
N ASP A 17 11.07 10.28 1.99
CA ASP A 17 12.35 9.68 2.38
C ASP A 17 12.29 9.37 3.87
N TYR A 18 11.60 8.29 4.23
CA TYR A 18 11.41 7.85 5.60
C TYR A 18 11.03 6.38 5.68
N SER A 19 11.07 5.82 6.87
CA SER A 19 10.62 4.46 7.15
C SER A 19 9.46 4.45 8.15
N ILE A 20 8.57 3.48 8.01
CA ILE A 20 7.51 3.17 8.93
C ILE A 20 7.82 1.80 9.52
N GLU A 21 8.11 1.77 10.82
CA GLU A 21 8.27 0.55 11.60
C GLU A 21 6.99 0.36 12.41
N PHE A 22 6.16 -0.59 12.06
CA PHE A 22 4.85 -0.73 12.70
C PHE A 22 4.92 -1.03 14.21
N ARG A 23 6.03 -1.53 14.73
CA ARG A 23 6.27 -1.64 16.18
C ARG A 23 6.32 -0.30 16.92
N GLU A 24 6.51 0.81 16.19
CA GLU A 24 6.58 2.18 16.74
C GLU A 24 5.26 2.93 16.54
N GLU A 25 4.36 2.41 15.70
CA GLU A 25 3.05 2.97 15.47
C GLU A 25 2.09 2.70 16.64
N LYS A 26 1.05 3.50 16.76
CA LYS A 26 0.05 3.39 17.82
C LYS A 26 -1.35 3.28 17.26
N GLU A 27 -2.17 2.53 17.96
CA GLU A 27 -3.61 2.60 17.76
C GLU A 27 -4.20 3.69 18.66
N GLU A 28 -4.99 4.56 18.09
CA GLU A 28 -5.78 5.57 18.79
C GLU A 28 -7.25 5.14 18.84
N VAL A 29 -7.84 5.19 20.03
CA VAL A 29 -9.26 4.90 20.23
C VAL A 29 -10.00 6.24 20.35
N TRP A 30 -10.68 6.67 19.29
CA TRP A 30 -11.42 7.93 19.26
C TRP A 30 -12.81 7.82 19.91
N THR A 31 -13.49 6.75 19.64
CA THR A 31 -14.77 6.39 20.28
C THR A 31 -14.88 4.88 20.27
N GLY A 32 -15.40 4.26 21.29
CA GLY A 32 -15.38 2.83 21.64
C GLY A 32 -15.32 1.74 20.54
N LEU A 33 -15.54 2.08 19.27
CA LEU A 33 -15.47 1.17 18.15
C LEU A 33 -14.50 1.62 17.02
N HIS A 34 -14.02 2.85 17.06
CA HIS A 34 -13.12 3.38 16.04
C HIS A 34 -11.68 3.35 16.55
N ARG A 35 -10.91 2.41 16.02
CA ARG A 35 -9.46 2.36 16.20
C ARG A 35 -8.82 2.83 14.91
N GLU A 36 -7.95 3.82 15.02
CA GLU A 36 -7.14 4.32 13.94
C GLU A 36 -5.68 4.04 14.23
N ILE A 37 -4.94 3.63 13.22
CA ILE A 37 -3.49 3.47 13.32
C ILE A 37 -2.89 4.82 12.94
N SER A 38 -2.00 5.35 13.79
CA SER A 38 -1.36 6.64 13.56
C SER A 38 -0.83 6.76 12.12
N GLN A 39 -0.96 7.94 11.53
CA GLN A 39 -0.64 8.31 10.15
C GLN A 39 -1.35 7.52 9.02
N PHE A 40 -2.18 6.54 9.34
CA PHE A 40 -2.88 5.75 8.32
C PHE A 40 -4.36 6.09 8.25
N THR A 41 -4.89 6.07 7.05
CA THR A 41 -6.34 6.12 6.80
C THR A 41 -6.82 4.73 6.40
N LYS A 42 -7.74 4.20 7.20
CA LYS A 42 -8.45 2.96 6.90
C LYS A 42 -9.68 3.28 6.06
N LEU A 43 -9.74 2.75 4.85
CA LEU A 43 -10.89 2.92 3.97
C LEU A 43 -11.94 1.84 4.18
N LYS A 44 -11.51 0.60 4.24
CA LYS A 44 -12.39 -0.57 4.34
C LYS A 44 -11.63 -1.74 4.95
N GLY A 45 -12.36 -2.61 5.62
CA GLY A 45 -11.79 -3.80 6.24
C GLY A 45 -11.44 -3.59 7.71
N LEU A 46 -10.83 -4.58 8.29
CA LEU A 46 -10.31 -4.57 9.65
C LEU A 46 -8.81 -4.32 9.60
N ALA A 47 -8.36 -3.23 10.23
CA ALA A 47 -6.94 -2.93 10.41
C ALA A 47 -6.64 -2.72 11.89
N TYR A 48 -5.58 -3.35 12.39
CA TYR A 48 -5.13 -3.25 13.79
C TYR A 48 -3.64 -3.57 13.89
N LEU A 49 -3.02 -3.20 15.01
CA LEU A 49 -1.63 -3.57 15.31
C LEU A 49 -1.61 -4.83 16.17
N ASP A 50 -0.76 -5.76 15.80
CA ASP A 50 -0.49 -6.99 16.54
C ASP A 50 0.97 -7.39 16.38
N ASP A 51 1.65 -7.64 17.51
CA ASP A 51 3.07 -8.02 17.58
C ASP A 51 4.00 -7.16 16.71
N GLY A 52 3.80 -5.83 16.76
CA GLY A 52 4.61 -4.87 15.99
C GLY A 52 4.41 -4.90 14.49
N GLN A 53 3.29 -5.45 14.04
CA GLN A 53 2.90 -5.50 12.63
C GLN A 53 1.49 -4.94 12.45
N VAL A 54 1.24 -4.27 11.35
CA VAL A 54 -0.13 -3.98 10.97
C VAL A 54 -0.77 -5.21 10.34
N GLN A 55 -1.99 -5.48 10.76
CA GLN A 55 -2.85 -6.53 10.21
C GLN A 55 -3.93 -5.85 9.38
N LEU A 56 -4.18 -6.35 8.17
CA LEU A 56 -5.27 -5.88 7.32
C LEU A 56 -6.02 -7.07 6.73
N SER A 57 -7.32 -7.15 7.00
CA SER A 57 -8.18 -8.22 6.48
C SER A 57 -9.55 -7.69 6.06
N CYS A 58 -10.17 -8.36 5.10
CA CYS A 58 -11.54 -8.05 4.69
C CYS A 58 -12.15 -9.22 3.91
N GLY A 59 -13.45 -9.43 4.04
CA GLY A 59 -14.19 -10.44 3.27
C GLY A 59 -14.34 -10.09 1.78
N ASP A 60 -14.36 -8.81 1.45
CA ASP A 60 -14.48 -8.31 0.06
C ASP A 60 -13.19 -7.58 -0.33
N MET A 61 -13.07 -6.30 -0.02
CA MET A 61 -11.89 -5.49 -0.27
C MET A 61 -11.53 -4.69 0.99
N GLY A 62 -10.28 -4.76 1.42
CA GLY A 62 -9.71 -3.96 2.50
C GLY A 62 -8.61 -3.05 1.97
N ALA A 63 -8.52 -1.84 2.52
CA ALA A 63 -7.47 -0.89 2.16
C ALA A 63 -7.08 0.01 3.33
N LEU A 64 -5.78 0.16 3.50
CA LEU A 64 -5.12 1.04 4.46
C LEU A 64 -4.05 1.85 3.72
N TYR A 65 -4.05 3.17 3.86
CA TYR A 65 -3.09 4.00 3.14
C TYR A 65 -2.60 5.19 3.96
N THR A 66 -1.44 5.73 3.53
CA THR A 66 -0.79 6.91 4.11
C THR A 66 0.03 7.64 3.05
N GLY A 67 0.65 8.73 3.45
CA GLY A 67 1.58 9.49 2.62
C GLY A 67 0.96 10.68 1.92
N GLY A 68 1.80 11.42 1.21
CA GLY A 68 1.41 12.67 0.57
C GLY A 68 0.80 12.47 -0.81
N TYR A 69 -0.35 13.12 -1.05
CA TYR A 69 -0.97 13.14 -2.38
C TYR A 69 -0.04 13.70 -3.48
N ASN A 70 0.96 14.49 -3.10
CA ASN A 70 1.89 15.16 -4.02
C ASN A 70 3.14 14.35 -4.36
N TRP A 71 3.32 13.18 -3.79
CA TRP A 71 4.48 12.34 -4.09
C TRP A 71 4.42 11.85 -5.53
N LYS A 72 5.47 12.11 -6.30
CA LYS A 72 5.52 11.75 -7.72
C LYS A 72 6.39 10.53 -7.96
N ASP A 73 7.69 10.70 -7.99
CA ASP A 73 8.63 9.64 -8.31
C ASP A 73 9.35 9.19 -7.04
N TYR A 74 9.13 7.94 -6.67
CA TYR A 74 9.68 7.35 -5.46
C TYR A 74 9.78 5.83 -5.59
N LYS A 75 10.48 5.26 -4.64
CA LYS A 75 10.56 3.83 -4.41
C LYS A 75 9.97 3.53 -3.03
N ALA A 76 9.16 2.49 -2.94
CA ALA A 76 8.63 1.98 -1.68
C ALA A 76 8.93 0.49 -1.57
N THR A 77 9.45 0.07 -0.43
CA THR A 77 9.76 -1.32 -0.10
C THR A 77 8.92 -1.73 1.10
N PHE A 78 8.21 -2.82 0.97
CA PHE A 78 7.29 -3.35 1.96
C PHE A 78 7.74 -4.74 2.41
N SER A 79 7.78 -4.97 3.72
CA SER A 79 7.95 -6.31 4.30
C SER A 79 6.58 -6.82 4.71
N ILE A 80 6.02 -7.73 3.92
CA ILE A 80 4.66 -8.26 4.10
C ILE A 80 4.66 -9.75 4.36
N THR A 81 3.63 -10.21 5.06
CA THR A 81 3.34 -11.65 5.22
C THR A 81 1.89 -11.91 4.83
N PRO A 82 1.62 -12.71 3.79
CA PRO A 82 0.29 -13.20 3.52
C PRO A 82 -0.11 -14.19 4.62
N ILE A 83 -1.17 -13.90 5.37
CA ILE A 83 -1.62 -14.74 6.49
C ILE A 83 -2.62 -15.78 5.99
N THR A 84 -3.59 -15.36 5.21
CA THR A 84 -4.54 -16.24 4.55
C THR A 84 -5.14 -15.57 3.33
N GLY A 85 -5.69 -16.37 2.43
CA GLY A 85 -6.34 -15.90 1.21
C GLY A 85 -5.38 -15.82 0.03
N LYS A 86 -5.78 -15.11 -1.02
CA LYS A 86 -5.13 -15.22 -2.32
C LYS A 86 -4.70 -13.90 -2.95
N ASN A 87 -5.15 -12.77 -2.40
CA ASN A 87 -4.94 -11.45 -3.02
C ASN A 87 -4.37 -10.48 -1.99
N HIS A 88 -3.06 -10.26 -2.05
CA HIS A 88 -2.31 -9.44 -1.11
C HIS A 88 -1.50 -8.41 -1.87
N TYR A 89 -1.82 -7.12 -1.70
CA TYR A 89 -1.23 -6.05 -2.49
C TYR A 89 -0.57 -4.99 -1.62
N VAL A 90 0.58 -4.51 -2.07
CA VAL A 90 1.16 -3.24 -1.67
C VAL A 90 0.80 -2.19 -2.71
N ASN A 91 0.51 -0.98 -2.29
CA ASN A 91 -0.01 0.06 -3.17
C ASN A 91 0.92 1.27 -3.22
N VAL A 92 1.03 1.85 -4.40
CA VAL A 92 1.77 3.09 -4.67
C VAL A 92 0.91 4.05 -5.49
N ARG A 93 1.22 5.34 -5.41
CA ARG A 93 0.43 6.41 -6.02
C ARG A 93 -1.05 6.33 -5.66
N VAL A 94 -1.32 6.05 -4.39
CA VAL A 94 -2.67 5.98 -3.86
C VAL A 94 -3.30 7.37 -3.88
N GLN A 95 -4.44 7.49 -4.58
CA GLN A 95 -5.24 8.70 -4.68
C GLN A 95 -6.62 8.52 -4.01
N GLY A 96 -6.78 7.46 -3.24
CA GLY A 96 -8.02 7.07 -2.58
C GLY A 96 -8.35 5.60 -2.81
N ALA A 97 -9.57 5.18 -2.44
CA ALA A 97 -10.01 3.78 -2.43
C ALA A 97 -9.90 3.06 -3.79
N ILE A 98 -10.11 3.78 -4.87
CA ILE A 98 -10.34 3.22 -6.20
C ILE A 98 -9.27 3.61 -7.22
N ARG A 99 -8.20 4.28 -6.78
CA ARG A 99 -7.15 4.77 -7.70
C ARG A 99 -5.78 4.58 -7.07
N SER A 100 -5.04 3.59 -7.57
CA SER A 100 -3.66 3.30 -7.19
C SER A 100 -3.00 2.36 -8.20
N TYR A 101 -1.69 2.19 -8.12
CA TYR A 101 -1.05 0.97 -8.62
C TYR A 101 -0.86 0.00 -7.47
N GLY A 102 -0.85 -1.29 -7.79
CA GLY A 102 -0.53 -2.36 -6.86
C GLY A 102 0.61 -3.23 -7.36
N ALA A 103 1.35 -3.81 -6.43
CA ALA A 103 2.18 -4.97 -6.69
C ALA A 103 1.87 -6.00 -5.62
N GLY A 104 1.79 -7.29 -5.98
CA GLY A 104 1.40 -8.25 -4.96
C GLY A 104 1.36 -9.68 -5.41
N LEU A 105 0.87 -10.49 -4.48
CA LEU A 105 0.76 -11.94 -4.55
C LEU A 105 -0.66 -12.32 -4.95
N LEU A 106 -0.77 -13.13 -5.97
CA LEU A 106 -2.01 -13.56 -6.59
C LEU A 106 -2.21 -15.09 -6.50
N PRO A 107 -3.46 -15.58 -6.70
CA PRO A 107 -3.74 -17.01 -6.79
C PRO A 107 -2.84 -17.74 -7.78
N GLY A 108 -2.59 -19.03 -7.52
CA GLY A 108 -1.82 -19.88 -8.42
C GLY A 108 -0.32 -19.64 -8.40
N GLY A 109 0.22 -19.05 -7.32
CA GLY A 109 1.65 -18.80 -7.20
C GLY A 109 2.15 -17.75 -8.20
N LYS A 110 1.45 -16.63 -8.29
CA LYS A 110 1.76 -15.51 -9.18
C LYS A 110 2.17 -14.26 -8.39
N ALA A 111 3.06 -13.46 -8.99
CA ALA A 111 3.28 -12.08 -8.63
C ALA A 111 2.82 -11.17 -9.76
N ALA A 112 2.27 -10.00 -9.43
CA ALA A 112 1.74 -9.10 -10.44
C ALA A 112 1.95 -7.62 -10.11
N ILE A 113 1.93 -6.81 -11.17
CA ILE A 113 1.70 -5.37 -11.11
C ILE A 113 0.28 -5.11 -11.60
N LEU A 114 -0.47 -4.31 -10.85
CA LEU A 114 -1.88 -4.06 -11.08
C LEU A 114 -2.16 -2.56 -11.11
N LYS A 115 -3.28 -2.19 -11.73
CA LYS A 115 -3.87 -0.85 -11.65
C LYS A 115 -5.25 -0.97 -11.04
N ASN A 116 -5.53 -0.15 -10.03
CA ASN A 116 -6.85 -0.03 -9.44
C ASN A 116 -7.61 1.11 -10.11
N GLU A 117 -8.67 0.76 -10.82
CA GLU A 117 -9.62 1.67 -11.49
C GLU A 117 -11.04 1.29 -11.07
N ASN A 118 -11.34 1.40 -9.76
CA ASN A 118 -12.55 0.85 -9.15
C ASN A 118 -12.62 -0.69 -9.28
N GLY A 119 -11.49 -1.34 -8.98
CA GLY A 119 -11.21 -2.76 -9.13
C GLY A 119 -9.82 -2.95 -9.72
N PHE A 120 -9.12 -4.00 -9.29
CA PHE A 120 -7.77 -4.27 -9.74
C PHE A 120 -7.77 -5.00 -11.09
N ARG A 121 -7.05 -4.44 -12.06
CA ARG A 121 -6.70 -5.14 -13.32
C ARG A 121 -5.19 -5.40 -13.37
N ILE A 122 -4.80 -6.54 -13.89
CA ILE A 122 -3.42 -6.93 -14.05
C ILE A 122 -2.80 -6.17 -15.23
N LEU A 123 -1.68 -5.47 -14.98
CA LEU A 123 -0.84 -4.87 -16.00
C LEU A 123 0.24 -5.86 -16.47
N LYS A 124 0.82 -6.59 -15.52
CA LYS A 124 1.87 -7.58 -15.78
C LYS A 124 1.87 -8.63 -14.68
N GLU A 125 2.08 -9.90 -15.03
CA GLU A 125 2.25 -10.98 -14.06
C GLU A 125 3.38 -11.94 -14.45
N THR A 126 3.83 -12.73 -13.48
CA THR A 126 4.80 -13.82 -13.66
C THR A 126 4.55 -14.92 -12.64
N ASP A 127 5.09 -16.10 -12.89
CA ASP A 127 5.14 -17.17 -11.90
C ASP A 127 6.03 -16.74 -10.73
N PHE A 128 5.49 -16.88 -9.54
CA PHE A 128 6.16 -16.61 -8.28
C PHE A 128 5.51 -17.46 -7.20
N PRO A 129 6.00 -18.68 -6.97
CA PRO A 129 5.48 -19.55 -5.93
C PRO A 129 5.64 -18.88 -4.56
N TRP A 130 4.52 -18.64 -3.89
CA TRP A 130 4.49 -18.05 -2.57
C TRP A 130 3.64 -18.90 -1.62
N GLU A 131 3.89 -18.75 -0.31
CA GLU A 131 3.29 -19.52 0.76
C GLU A 131 2.74 -18.57 1.82
N GLU A 132 1.63 -18.97 2.45
CA GLU A 132 1.10 -18.28 3.63
C GLU A 132 2.10 -18.33 4.79
N ASN A 133 2.06 -17.32 5.66
CA ASN A 133 2.92 -17.17 6.84
C ASN A 133 4.42 -17.08 6.56
N ARG A 134 4.80 -16.77 5.33
CA ARG A 134 6.16 -16.47 4.94
C ARG A 134 6.28 -14.97 4.59
N GLU A 135 7.31 -14.31 5.15
CA GLU A 135 7.57 -12.90 4.82
C GLU A 135 8.14 -12.75 3.42
N TYR A 136 7.65 -11.71 2.71
CA TYR A 136 8.11 -11.31 1.38
C TYR A 136 8.45 -9.83 1.39
N GLU A 137 9.56 -9.50 0.74
CA GLU A 137 9.90 -8.12 0.44
C GLU A 137 9.41 -7.78 -0.96
N ILE A 138 8.57 -6.74 -1.05
CA ILE A 138 8.08 -6.21 -2.33
C ILE A 138 8.55 -4.76 -2.46
N GLU A 139 9.43 -4.53 -3.42
CA GLU A 139 9.89 -3.20 -3.81
C GLU A 139 9.13 -2.74 -5.04
N VAL A 140 8.54 -1.56 -4.99
CA VAL A 140 7.87 -0.92 -6.13
C VAL A 140 8.48 0.45 -6.35
N THR A 141 8.90 0.72 -7.57
CA THR A 141 9.33 2.05 -7.99
C THR A 141 8.28 2.65 -8.91
N VAL A 142 8.00 3.93 -8.75
CA VAL A 142 7.19 4.72 -9.69
C VAL A 142 8.02 5.87 -10.25
N CYS A 143 8.03 5.98 -11.58
CA CYS A 143 8.78 7.02 -12.29
C CYS A 143 8.10 7.32 -13.63
N GLY A 144 7.51 8.52 -13.74
CA GLY A 144 6.63 8.80 -14.87
C GLY A 144 5.50 7.77 -14.95
N ASN A 145 5.30 7.13 -16.10
CA ASN A 145 4.31 6.07 -16.30
C ASN A 145 4.86 4.64 -16.06
N LYS A 146 6.12 4.51 -15.58
CA LYS A 146 6.78 3.21 -15.40
C LYS A 146 6.63 2.74 -13.96
N ILE A 147 6.28 1.47 -13.81
CA ILE A 147 6.03 0.80 -12.54
C ILE A 147 6.85 -0.52 -12.49
N PRO A 148 8.17 -0.49 -12.29
CA PRO A 148 8.92 -1.70 -11.97
C PRO A 148 8.64 -2.16 -10.54
N ALA A 149 8.54 -3.48 -10.36
CA ALA A 149 8.44 -4.14 -9.06
C ALA A 149 9.46 -5.28 -8.94
N VAL A 150 9.99 -5.47 -7.74
CA VAL A 150 10.94 -6.54 -7.41
C VAL A 150 10.40 -7.30 -6.20
N PHE A 151 10.37 -8.62 -6.30
CA PHE A 151 9.93 -9.52 -5.25
C PHE A 151 11.11 -10.30 -4.71
N ASN A 152 11.37 -10.21 -3.42
CA ASN A 152 12.52 -10.82 -2.71
C ASN A 152 13.86 -10.56 -3.38
N GLY A 153 14.07 -9.39 -3.96
CA GLY A 153 15.31 -9.02 -4.64
C GLY A 153 15.59 -9.71 -5.99
N GLU A 154 14.82 -10.73 -6.34
CA GLU A 154 15.11 -11.62 -7.48
C GLU A 154 14.10 -11.47 -8.63
N THR A 155 12.81 -11.70 -8.36
CA THR A 155 11.78 -11.66 -9.40
C THR A 155 11.44 -10.23 -9.77
N LYS A 156 11.70 -9.85 -11.00
CA LYS A 156 11.53 -8.48 -11.51
C LYS A 156 10.41 -8.41 -12.52
N LEU A 157 9.43 -7.56 -12.26
CA LEU A 157 8.38 -7.18 -13.19
C LEU A 157 8.54 -5.74 -13.64
N ARG A 158 8.08 -5.43 -14.84
CA ARG A 158 8.02 -4.06 -15.37
C ARG A 158 6.70 -3.86 -16.09
N ALA A 159 5.97 -2.83 -15.69
CA ALA A 159 4.80 -2.37 -16.39
C ALA A 159 4.94 -0.90 -16.77
N GLU A 160 4.30 -0.52 -17.83
CA GLU A 160 4.11 0.88 -18.24
C GLU A 160 2.61 1.10 -18.43
N ASP A 161 2.13 2.22 -17.89
CA ASP A 161 0.73 2.63 -18.06
C ASP A 161 0.69 3.77 -19.08
N GLU A 162 0.32 3.46 -20.29
CA GLU A 162 0.20 4.43 -21.39
C GLU A 162 -1.20 5.07 -21.45
N GLU A 163 -2.17 4.45 -20.75
CA GLU A 163 -3.55 4.90 -20.71
C GLU A 163 -3.87 5.55 -19.36
N HIS A 164 -3.88 6.87 -19.30
CA HIS A 164 -4.24 7.63 -18.10
C HIS A 164 -3.41 7.30 -16.87
N PRO A 165 -2.07 7.45 -16.89
CA PRO A 165 -1.22 7.12 -15.75
C PRO A 165 -1.53 7.97 -14.53
N TYR A 166 -1.45 7.34 -13.36
CA TYR A 166 -1.48 8.07 -12.11
C TYR A 166 -0.09 8.65 -11.85
N GLU A 167 0.02 9.97 -11.84
CA GLU A 167 1.32 10.66 -11.75
C GLU A 167 1.80 10.87 -10.32
N LYS A 168 0.90 10.81 -9.34
CA LYS A 168 1.17 11.14 -7.94
C LYS A 168 0.26 10.38 -6.99
N GLY A 169 0.63 10.36 -5.71
CA GLY A 169 -0.15 9.75 -4.63
C GLY A 169 0.72 9.05 -3.59
N GLY A 170 0.09 8.66 -2.50
CA GLY A 170 0.72 8.00 -1.35
C GLY A 170 0.95 6.50 -1.57
N ILE A 171 1.09 5.79 -0.45
CA ILE A 171 1.32 4.35 -0.39
C ILE A 171 0.24 3.67 0.43
N GLY A 172 0.15 2.34 0.34
CA GLY A 172 -0.81 1.59 1.14
C GLY A 172 -0.67 0.09 1.03
N LEU A 173 -1.63 -0.58 1.66
CA LEU A 173 -1.86 -2.02 1.60
C LEU A 173 -3.29 -2.26 1.17
N SER A 174 -3.54 -3.31 0.44
CA SER A 174 -4.89 -3.78 0.16
C SER A 174 -4.98 -5.29 0.04
N VAL A 175 -6.16 -5.79 0.32
CA VAL A 175 -6.52 -7.21 0.23
C VAL A 175 -7.89 -7.36 -0.41
N GLU A 176 -8.13 -8.47 -1.06
CA GLU A 176 -9.44 -8.81 -1.64
C GLU A 176 -9.84 -10.25 -1.33
N SER A 177 -11.12 -10.53 -1.47
CA SER A 177 -11.69 -11.89 -1.50
C SER A 177 -11.32 -12.73 -0.27
N GLY A 178 -11.53 -12.20 0.93
CA GLY A 178 -11.27 -12.89 2.19
C GLY A 178 -9.80 -13.02 2.57
N SER A 179 -8.94 -12.21 1.98
CA SER A 179 -7.51 -12.27 2.28
C SER A 179 -7.15 -11.47 3.53
N HIS A 180 -6.06 -11.88 4.16
CA HIS A 180 -5.44 -11.25 5.33
C HIS A 180 -3.95 -11.10 5.08
N ILE A 181 -3.44 -9.88 5.21
CA ILE A 181 -2.02 -9.52 5.10
C ILE A 181 -1.54 -8.90 6.39
N SER A 182 -0.32 -9.19 6.79
CA SER A 182 0.41 -8.38 7.75
C SER A 182 1.56 -7.63 7.09
N CYS A 183 1.96 -6.50 7.68
CA CYS A 183 3.12 -5.75 7.24
C CYS A 183 3.91 -5.27 8.46
N ARG A 184 5.21 -5.54 8.44
CA ARG A 184 6.11 -5.18 9.54
C ARG A 184 6.77 -3.82 9.32
N ARG A 185 7.08 -3.51 8.06
CA ARG A 185 7.88 -2.34 7.71
C ARG A 185 7.57 -1.81 6.32
N ILE A 186 7.63 -0.50 6.17
CA ILE A 186 7.62 0.18 4.87
C ILE A 186 8.79 1.16 4.84
N VAL A 187 9.58 1.14 3.78
CA VAL A 187 10.66 2.11 3.52
C VAL A 187 10.34 2.86 2.24
N ILE A 188 10.34 4.17 2.32
CA ILE A 188 10.12 5.04 1.18
C ILE A 188 11.38 5.85 0.94
N SER A 189 11.82 5.93 -0.30
CA SER A 189 12.94 6.76 -0.71
C SER A 189 12.63 7.52 -1.99
N ARG A 190 13.19 8.71 -2.09
CA ARG A 190 13.17 9.49 -3.31
C ARG A 190 13.94 8.74 -4.41
N LYS A 191 13.46 8.85 -5.63
CA LYS A 191 14.20 8.41 -6.81
C LYS A 191 14.99 9.57 -7.42
#